data_25a6415cdddda8dc5c0ef402acbe7acd
#
_entry.id   25a6415cdddda8dc5c0ef402acbe7acd
#
_cell.length_a   1.000
_cell.length_b   1.000
_cell.length_c   1.000
_cell.angle_alpha   90.00
_cell.angle_beta   90.00
_cell.angle_gamma   90.00
#
_symmetry.space_group_name_H-M   'P 1'
#
loop_
_entity.id
_entity.type
_entity.pdbx_description
1 polymer ?
#
loop_
_entity_poly.entity_id
_entity_poly.type
_entity_poly.pdbx_seq_one_letter_code
_entity_poly.pdbx_strand_id
1 'polypeptide(L)'
;LLTIEQFNNPTLSALYKKIFISDILEYESKLFSYLMDKNLLIRNDPYILALQFFSPIFLLLYNDDKVTLEDYSTVEKHIFQFKDIYSMKG
;
A
#
# COMPACT_ATOMS: atom_id res chain seq x y z
N LEU A 1 4.46 11.17 -8.81
CA LEU A 1 5.90 11.19 -8.60
C LEU A 1 6.30 12.30 -7.67
N LEU A 2 7.13 11.96 -6.70
CA LEU A 2 7.65 12.92 -5.75
C LEU A 2 8.67 13.80 -6.42
N THR A 3 8.50 15.11 -6.26
CA THR A 3 9.46 16.08 -6.76
C THR A 3 10.20 16.67 -5.58
N ILE A 4 11.33 17.30 -5.87
CA ILE A 4 12.09 18.00 -4.84
C ILE A 4 11.24 19.11 -4.21
N GLU A 5 10.40 19.75 -4.99
CA GLU A 5 9.51 20.79 -4.51
C GLU A 5 8.55 20.31 -3.44
N GLN A 6 8.09 19.08 -3.57
CA GLN A 6 7.19 18.46 -2.59
C GLN A 6 7.85 18.40 -1.21
N PHE A 7 9.13 18.07 -1.16
CA PHE A 7 9.86 18.01 0.11
C PHE A 7 10.20 19.38 0.66
N ASN A 8 10.38 20.36 -0.23
CA ASN A 8 10.73 21.72 0.19
C ASN A 8 9.51 22.54 0.62
N ASN A 9 8.29 22.07 0.31
CA ASN A 9 7.06 22.76 0.67
C ASN A 9 6.22 21.87 1.56
N PRO A 10 6.22 22.10 2.89
CA PRO A 10 5.48 21.22 3.82
C PRO A 10 3.99 21.16 3.54
N THR A 11 3.38 22.27 3.15
CA THR A 11 1.95 22.29 2.85
C THR A 11 1.62 21.45 1.63
N LEU A 12 2.41 21.60 0.57
CA LEU A 12 2.22 20.83 -0.65
C LEU A 12 2.48 19.35 -0.41
N SER A 13 3.51 19.05 0.36
CA SER A 13 3.84 17.67 0.71
C SER A 13 2.70 16.99 1.49
N ALA A 14 2.15 17.71 2.48
CA ALA A 14 1.04 17.18 3.28
C ALA A 14 -0.20 16.95 2.42
N LEU A 15 -0.50 17.90 1.52
CA LEU A 15 -1.64 17.77 0.62
C LEU A 15 -1.47 16.58 -0.33
N TYR A 16 -0.28 16.43 -0.89
CA TYR A 16 0.04 15.34 -1.79
C TYR A 16 -0.15 13.98 -1.09
N LYS A 17 0.40 13.87 0.11
CA LYS A 17 0.28 12.62 0.88
C LYS A 17 -1.17 12.31 1.20
N LYS A 18 -1.93 13.33 1.59
CA LYS A 18 -3.32 13.13 1.93
C LYS A 18 -4.12 12.63 0.73
N ILE A 19 -3.96 13.28 -0.41
CA ILE A 19 -4.70 12.91 -1.62
C ILE A 19 -4.23 11.54 -2.13
N PHE A 20 -2.92 11.38 -2.27
CA PHE A 20 -2.35 10.18 -2.86
C PHE A 20 -2.60 8.95 -1.98
N ILE A 21 -2.24 9.03 -0.72
CA ILE A 21 -2.35 7.90 0.18
C ILE A 21 -3.81 7.59 0.49
N SER A 22 -4.60 8.62 0.81
CA SER A 22 -6.02 8.44 1.14
C SER A 22 -6.79 7.84 -0.02
N ASP A 23 -6.57 8.33 -1.23
CA ASP A 23 -7.28 7.84 -2.41
C ASP A 23 -6.86 6.40 -2.74
N ILE A 24 -5.58 6.08 -2.62
CA ILE A 24 -5.11 4.73 -2.85
C ILE A 24 -5.70 3.76 -1.83
N LEU A 25 -5.71 4.13 -0.56
CA LEU A 25 -6.26 3.28 0.48
C LEU A 25 -7.75 3.06 0.29
N GLU A 26 -8.48 4.09 -0.12
CA GLU A 26 -9.90 3.95 -0.41
C GLU A 26 -10.14 3.01 -1.59
N TYR A 27 -9.38 3.17 -2.66
CA TYR A 27 -9.48 2.32 -3.84
C TYR A 27 -9.17 0.86 -3.49
N GLU A 28 -8.09 0.63 -2.77
CA GLU A 28 -7.68 -0.72 -2.39
C GLU A 28 -8.63 -1.35 -1.39
N SER A 29 -9.21 -0.53 -0.51
CA SER A 29 -10.23 -1.01 0.41
C SER A 29 -11.44 -1.56 -0.36
N LYS A 30 -11.87 -0.86 -1.38
CA LYS A 30 -12.96 -1.31 -2.24
C LYS A 30 -12.59 -2.57 -3.03
N LEU A 31 -11.36 -2.62 -3.54
CA LEU A 31 -10.88 -3.79 -4.25
C LEU A 31 -10.84 -5.02 -3.34
N PHE A 32 -10.31 -4.86 -2.13
CA PHE A 32 -10.25 -5.96 -1.18
C PHE A 32 -11.65 -6.41 -0.76
N SER A 33 -12.56 -5.48 -0.57
CA SER A 33 -13.96 -5.82 -0.29
C SER A 33 -14.56 -6.65 -1.42
N TYR A 34 -14.30 -6.27 -2.65
CA TYR A 34 -14.74 -7.02 -3.82
C TYR A 34 -14.15 -8.43 -3.83
N LEU A 35 -12.86 -8.56 -3.55
CA LEU A 35 -12.20 -9.87 -3.55
C LEU A 35 -12.72 -10.75 -2.41
N MET A 36 -13.04 -10.16 -1.27
CA MET A 36 -13.68 -10.89 -0.18
C MET A 36 -15.06 -11.38 -0.58
N ASP A 37 -15.84 -10.56 -1.25
CA ASP A 37 -17.17 -10.93 -1.72
C ASP A 37 -17.11 -12.06 -2.77
N LYS A 38 -16.00 -12.13 -3.51
CA LYS A 38 -15.78 -13.22 -4.48
C LYS A 38 -15.11 -14.45 -3.85
N ASN A 39 -14.90 -14.44 -2.54
CA ASN A 39 -14.25 -15.53 -1.81
C ASN A 39 -12.81 -15.80 -2.24
N LEU A 40 -12.12 -14.76 -2.70
CA LEU A 40 -10.71 -14.85 -3.05
C LEU A 40 -9.80 -14.44 -1.91
N LEU A 41 -10.29 -13.64 -0.98
CA LEU A 41 -9.58 -13.26 0.24
C LEU A 41 -10.40 -13.63 1.46
N ILE A 42 -9.70 -13.94 2.55
CA ILE A 42 -10.32 -14.17 3.84
C ILE A 42 -11.03 -12.89 4.27
N ARG A 43 -12.28 -13.01 4.70
CA ARG A 43 -13.09 -11.85 5.06
C ARG A 43 -12.54 -11.18 6.31
N ASN A 44 -12.26 -9.90 6.18
CA ASN A 44 -11.74 -9.05 7.25
C ASN A 44 -12.20 -7.62 6.97
N ASP A 45 -11.76 -6.67 7.80
CA ASP A 45 -12.00 -5.27 7.52
C ASP A 45 -11.16 -4.86 6.31
N PRO A 46 -11.78 -4.50 5.19
CA PRO A 46 -11.01 -4.23 3.96
C PRO A 46 -10.12 -3.01 4.07
N TYR A 47 -10.48 -2.00 4.86
CA TYR A 47 -9.64 -0.83 5.04
C TYR A 47 -8.38 -1.17 5.84
N ILE A 48 -8.54 -1.92 6.91
CA ILE A 48 -7.41 -2.36 7.72
C ILE A 48 -6.48 -3.25 6.88
N LEU A 49 -7.06 -4.10 6.07
CA LEU A 49 -6.26 -4.95 5.19
C LEU A 49 -5.48 -4.14 4.17
N ALA A 50 -6.10 -3.10 3.61
CA ALA A 50 -5.43 -2.18 2.69
C ALA A 50 -4.28 -1.46 3.37
N LEU A 51 -4.48 -1.00 4.62
CA LEU A 51 -3.41 -0.39 5.40
C LEU A 51 -2.24 -1.33 5.60
N GLN A 52 -2.51 -2.57 5.99
CA GLN A 52 -1.47 -3.56 6.20
C GLN A 52 -0.70 -3.88 4.93
N PHE A 53 -1.39 -3.90 3.81
CA PHE A 53 -0.76 -4.20 2.55
C PHE A 53 0.14 -3.05 2.07
N PHE A 54 -0.35 -1.82 2.15
CA PHE A 54 0.36 -0.67 1.58
C PHE A 54 1.38 -0.04 2.49
N SER A 55 1.20 -0.11 3.82
CA SER A 55 2.09 0.58 4.73
C SER A 55 3.56 0.20 4.56
N PRO A 56 3.92 -1.09 4.48
CA PRO A 56 5.32 -1.44 4.23
C PRO A 56 5.83 -0.97 2.87
N ILE A 57 4.95 -0.99 1.86
CA ILE A 57 5.33 -0.56 0.52
C ILE A 57 5.66 0.93 0.52
N PHE A 58 4.80 1.75 1.14
CA PHE A 58 5.06 3.18 1.24
C PHE A 58 6.31 3.45 2.06
N LEU A 59 6.48 2.74 3.16
CA LEU A 59 7.65 2.93 4.00
C LEU A 59 8.95 2.67 3.23
N LEU A 60 8.99 1.61 2.46
CA LEU A 60 10.21 1.22 1.76
C LEU A 60 10.47 2.04 0.51
N LEU A 61 9.41 2.41 -0.23
CA LEU A 61 9.58 3.09 -1.51
C LEU A 61 9.59 4.61 -1.41
N TYR A 62 9.01 5.19 -0.34
CA TYR A 62 8.90 6.64 -0.21
C TYR A 62 9.66 7.21 0.97
N ASN A 63 10.38 6.37 1.71
CA ASN A 63 11.13 6.83 2.88
C ASN A 63 12.48 7.44 2.51
N ASP A 64 13.06 7.00 1.41
CA ASP A 64 14.38 7.41 0.95
C ASP A 64 14.33 7.98 -0.45
N ASP A 65 15.38 8.76 -0.80
CA ASP A 65 15.53 9.29 -2.14
C ASP A 65 15.80 8.21 -3.17
N LYS A 66 16.32 7.08 -2.73
CA LYS A 66 16.70 6.01 -3.63
C LYS A 66 16.05 4.70 -3.21
N VAL A 67 15.43 4.04 -4.17
CA VAL A 67 14.90 2.71 -3.98
C VAL A 67 15.96 1.71 -4.40
N THR A 68 16.33 0.80 -3.52
CA THR A 68 17.36 -0.19 -3.79
C THR A 68 16.75 -1.50 -4.29
N LEU A 69 17.62 -2.37 -4.84
CA LEU A 69 17.16 -3.71 -5.20
C LEU A 69 16.71 -4.50 -3.99
N GLU A 70 17.33 -4.25 -2.84
CA GLU A 70 16.91 -4.87 -1.59
C GLU A 70 15.50 -4.43 -1.19
N ASP A 71 15.16 -3.15 -1.40
CA ASP A 71 13.82 -2.64 -1.14
C ASP A 71 12.79 -3.35 -2.02
N TYR A 72 13.08 -3.51 -3.30
CA TYR A 72 12.19 -4.23 -4.20
C TYR A 72 12.02 -5.69 -3.77
N SER A 73 13.10 -6.33 -3.37
CA SER A 73 13.04 -7.71 -2.89
C SER A 73 12.19 -7.84 -1.65
N THR A 74 12.31 -6.89 -0.72
CA THR A 74 11.52 -6.87 0.49
C THR A 74 10.04 -6.66 0.19
N VAL A 75 9.73 -5.75 -0.73
CA VAL A 75 8.34 -5.52 -1.15
C VAL A 75 7.76 -6.79 -1.77
N GLU A 76 8.52 -7.46 -2.61
CA GLU A 76 8.07 -8.71 -3.24
C GLU A 76 7.77 -9.78 -2.19
N LYS A 77 8.65 -9.94 -1.22
CA LYS A 77 8.43 -10.89 -0.12
C LYS A 77 7.18 -10.54 0.67
N HIS A 78 6.97 -9.26 0.92
CA HIS A 78 5.78 -8.79 1.61
C HIS A 78 4.51 -9.16 0.84
N ILE A 79 4.51 -8.95 -0.46
CA ILE A 79 3.35 -9.26 -1.30
C ILE A 79 3.05 -10.75 -1.27
N PHE A 80 4.06 -11.60 -1.40
CA PHE A 80 3.87 -13.05 -1.36
C PHE A 80 3.39 -13.50 0.00
N GLN A 81 3.95 -12.97 1.08
CA GLN A 81 3.54 -13.34 2.41
C GLN A 81 2.10 -12.90 2.70
N PHE A 82 1.74 -11.70 2.27
CA PHE A 82 0.37 -11.22 2.40
C PHE A 82 -0.60 -12.14 1.67
N LYS A 83 -0.26 -12.51 0.45
CA LYS A 83 -1.07 -13.41 -0.35
C LYS A 83 -1.25 -14.76 0.37
N ASP A 84 -0.18 -15.31 0.91
CA ASP A 84 -0.25 -16.61 1.60
C ASP A 84 -1.16 -16.56 2.83
N ILE A 85 -1.11 -15.44 3.56
CA ILE A 85 -1.90 -15.32 4.78
C ILE A 85 -3.37 -15.09 4.49
N TYR A 86 -3.69 -14.26 3.50
CA TYR A 86 -5.05 -13.77 3.32
C TYR A 86 -5.80 -14.37 2.14
N SER A 87 -5.15 -15.10 1.24
CA SER A 87 -5.86 -15.74 0.14
C SER A 87 -6.70 -16.89 0.63
N MET A 88 -7.88 -17.03 0.06
CA MET A 88 -8.70 -18.20 0.28
C MET A 88 -8.10 -19.36 -0.49
N LYS A 89 -7.91 -20.46 0.20
CA LYS A 89 -7.43 -21.69 -0.42
C LYS A 89 -8.62 -22.58 -0.69
N GLY A 90 -8.80 -22.92 -1.94
CA GLY A 90 -9.93 -23.77 -2.17
C GLY A 90 -10.17 -24.12 -3.59
#